data_024eecda26158bbbed0bf2862f2602ab
#
_entry.id   024eecda26158bbbed0bf2862f2602ab
#
_cell.length_a   1.000
_cell.length_b   1.000
_cell.length_c   1.000
_cell.angle_alpha   90.00
_cell.angle_beta   90.00
_cell.angle_gamma   90.00
#
_symmetry.space_group_name_H-M   'P 1'
#
loop_
_entity.id
_entity.type
_entity.pdbx_description
1 polymer ?
#
loop_
_entity_poly.entity_id
_entity_poly.type
_entity_poly.pdbx_seq_one_letter_code
_entity_poly.pdbx_strand_id
1 'polypeptide(L)'
;MTRVLVVEDEASFSDPLSYMLRKEGFDVAVCATGPDAIETFDRSGADLVLLDLMLPGLPGSEVCRALRERSNVPVIMLTAKDGEIDKVVGLELGADDYVTKPFSSRELVARMRAVLRRRGDGDEPGTSVLESGPVRMDVERHVVTVRSEQVQLPLKEFELLEVLLRNAGRVLTRMQLIDRVWGADYVGDTKTLDVHVKRLRAKIEADPASPAHIVTVRGLGYKFEPAG
;
A
#
# COMPACT_ATOMS: atom_id res chain seq x y z
N MET A 1 -1.76 19.55 -7.11
CA MET A 1 -1.99 18.57 -8.19
C MET A 1 -1.27 17.31 -7.78
N THR A 2 -1.90 16.15 -7.83
CA THR A 2 -1.29 14.89 -7.38
C THR A 2 -0.19 14.47 -8.36
N ARG A 3 1.04 14.32 -7.86
CA ARG A 3 2.20 13.95 -8.66
C ARG A 3 2.36 12.44 -8.71
N VAL A 4 2.42 11.89 -9.92
CA VAL A 4 2.60 10.46 -10.19
C VAL A 4 3.95 10.25 -10.87
N LEU A 5 4.77 9.38 -10.31
CA LEU A 5 6.01 8.90 -10.94
C LEU A 5 5.70 7.57 -11.64
N VAL A 6 5.84 7.53 -12.94
CA VAL A 6 5.72 6.32 -13.78
C VAL A 6 7.11 5.80 -14.07
N VAL A 7 7.38 4.57 -13.71
CA VAL A 7 8.67 3.90 -13.95
C VAL A 7 8.41 2.72 -14.88
N GLU A 8 8.76 2.90 -16.15
CA GLU A 8 8.44 1.98 -17.24
C GLU A 8 9.44 2.21 -18.37
N ASP A 9 10.14 1.19 -18.80
CA ASP A 9 11.19 1.28 -19.83
C ASP A 9 10.64 1.26 -21.26
N GLU A 10 9.46 0.67 -21.48
CA GLU A 10 8.84 0.64 -22.79
C GLU A 10 8.09 1.94 -23.10
N ALA A 11 8.64 2.80 -23.98
CA ALA A 11 7.99 4.03 -24.41
C ALA A 11 6.61 3.80 -25.05
N SER A 12 6.44 2.67 -25.76
CA SER A 12 5.14 2.24 -26.32
C SER A 12 4.05 2.07 -25.27
N PHE A 13 4.42 1.85 -24.01
CA PHE A 13 3.52 1.71 -22.88
C PHE A 13 3.46 2.98 -22.01
N SER A 14 4.61 3.58 -21.70
CA SER A 14 4.69 4.75 -20.83
C SER A 14 4.11 6.03 -21.46
N ASP A 15 4.22 6.22 -22.77
CA ASP A 15 3.67 7.40 -23.46
C ASP A 15 2.13 7.46 -23.43
N PRO A 16 1.40 6.40 -23.88
CA PRO A 16 -0.05 6.40 -23.77
C PRO A 16 -0.54 6.49 -22.31
N LEU A 17 0.16 5.82 -21.40
CA LEU A 17 -0.16 5.84 -19.97
C LEU A 17 -0.02 7.25 -19.41
N SER A 18 1.11 7.92 -19.65
CA SER A 18 1.35 9.27 -19.16
C SER A 18 0.36 10.29 -19.73
N TYR A 19 0.04 10.16 -21.01
CA TYR A 19 -0.98 11.00 -21.67
C TYR A 19 -2.36 10.83 -21.02
N MET A 20 -2.77 9.59 -20.79
CA MET A 20 -4.03 9.26 -20.13
C MET A 20 -4.08 9.83 -18.71
N LEU A 21 -3.02 9.65 -17.92
CA LEU A 21 -2.97 10.14 -16.53
C LEU A 21 -3.03 11.67 -16.45
N ARG A 22 -2.35 12.37 -17.39
CA ARG A 22 -2.45 13.84 -17.47
C ARG A 22 -3.86 14.30 -17.80
N LYS A 23 -4.60 13.59 -18.66
CA LYS A 23 -6.03 13.87 -18.91
C LYS A 23 -6.92 13.66 -17.67
N GLU A 24 -6.56 12.72 -16.80
CA GLU A 24 -7.25 12.48 -15.53
C GLU A 24 -6.86 13.50 -14.44
N GLY A 25 -6.00 14.48 -14.76
CA GLY A 25 -5.63 15.58 -13.87
C GLY A 25 -4.41 15.33 -12.98
N PHE A 26 -3.60 14.32 -13.30
CA PHE A 26 -2.36 14.04 -12.58
C PHE A 26 -1.17 14.82 -13.19
N ASP A 27 -0.21 15.24 -12.34
CA ASP A 27 1.11 15.66 -12.76
C ASP A 27 2.00 14.42 -12.91
N VAL A 28 2.54 14.17 -14.11
CA VAL A 28 3.20 12.90 -14.42
C VAL A 28 4.64 13.11 -14.81
N ALA A 29 5.55 12.51 -14.03
CA ALA A 29 6.94 12.28 -14.39
C ALA A 29 7.12 10.83 -14.87
N VAL A 30 7.96 10.62 -15.90
CA VAL A 30 8.26 9.29 -16.45
C VAL A 30 9.76 9.04 -16.35
N CYS A 31 10.14 7.86 -15.86
CA CYS A 31 11.50 7.37 -15.82
C CYS A 31 11.56 5.99 -16.49
N ALA A 32 12.58 5.76 -17.32
CA ALA A 32 12.76 4.49 -18.02
C ALA A 32 13.63 3.49 -17.25
N THR A 33 14.30 3.92 -16.17
CA THR A 33 15.20 3.06 -15.40
C THR A 33 14.98 3.22 -13.90
N GLY A 34 15.31 2.17 -13.14
CA GLY A 34 15.23 2.19 -11.68
C GLY A 34 16.09 3.28 -11.03
N PRO A 35 17.37 3.45 -11.41
CA PRO A 35 18.22 4.52 -10.87
C PRO A 35 17.65 5.93 -11.12
N ASP A 36 17.16 6.22 -12.34
CA ASP A 36 16.55 7.51 -12.66
C ASP A 36 15.28 7.76 -11.84
N ALA A 37 14.53 6.69 -11.56
CA ALA A 37 13.33 6.78 -10.74
C ALA A 37 13.67 7.17 -9.30
N ILE A 38 14.69 6.56 -8.70
CA ILE A 38 15.16 6.87 -7.35
C ILE A 38 15.67 8.32 -7.29
N GLU A 39 16.52 8.74 -8.25
CA GLU A 39 17.03 10.11 -8.32
C GLU A 39 15.90 11.13 -8.48
N THR A 40 14.94 10.84 -9.37
CA THR A 40 13.79 11.73 -9.60
C THR A 40 12.92 11.83 -8.37
N PHE A 41 12.70 10.72 -7.66
CA PHE A 41 11.97 10.71 -6.40
C PHE A 41 12.68 11.52 -5.31
N ASP A 42 13.98 11.33 -5.14
CA ASP A 42 14.78 12.08 -4.14
C ASP A 42 14.78 13.59 -4.43
N ARG A 43 14.78 14.00 -5.70
CA ARG A 43 14.79 15.41 -6.12
C ARG A 43 13.43 16.09 -6.03
N SER A 44 12.37 15.39 -6.37
CA SER A 44 11.06 16.03 -6.64
C SER A 44 9.90 15.42 -5.84
N GLY A 45 10.09 14.27 -5.22
CA GLY A 45 9.04 13.50 -4.57
C GLY A 45 7.98 13.00 -5.56
N ALA A 46 7.06 12.21 -5.03
CA ALA A 46 5.82 11.80 -5.70
C ALA A 46 4.75 11.51 -4.64
N ASP A 47 3.48 11.67 -5.02
CA ASP A 47 2.33 11.24 -4.19
C ASP A 47 1.95 9.78 -4.44
N LEU A 48 2.34 9.23 -5.60
CA LEU A 48 2.15 7.85 -6.01
C LEU A 48 3.24 7.44 -7.00
N VAL A 49 3.67 6.19 -6.93
CA VAL A 49 4.59 5.57 -7.90
C VAL A 49 3.86 4.42 -8.60
N LEU A 50 3.84 4.45 -9.94
CA LEU A 50 3.51 3.30 -10.78
C LEU A 50 4.81 2.67 -11.24
N LEU A 51 5.06 1.43 -10.90
CA LEU A 51 6.36 0.80 -11.01
C LEU A 51 6.28 -0.53 -11.74
N ASP A 52 6.92 -0.62 -12.91
CA ASP A 52 7.09 -1.92 -13.56
C ASP A 52 8.05 -2.80 -12.78
N LEU A 53 7.70 -4.06 -12.64
CA LEU A 53 8.56 -5.07 -12.03
C LEU A 53 9.75 -5.42 -12.92
N MET A 54 9.56 -5.43 -14.23
CA MET A 54 10.51 -5.95 -15.23
C MET A 54 11.40 -4.84 -15.83
N LEU A 55 11.98 -3.99 -15.00
CA LEU A 55 12.90 -2.96 -15.45
C LEU A 55 14.29 -3.52 -15.78
N PRO A 56 14.95 -2.99 -16.82
CA PRO A 56 16.31 -3.38 -17.13
C PRO A 56 17.30 -2.85 -16.08
N GLY A 57 18.31 -3.67 -15.78
CA GLY A 57 19.38 -3.32 -14.83
C GLY A 57 18.93 -3.46 -13.38
N LEU A 58 18.23 -2.49 -12.82
CA LEU A 58 17.69 -2.53 -11.46
C LEU A 58 16.21 -2.94 -11.50
N PRO A 59 15.85 -4.17 -11.07
CA PRO A 59 14.46 -4.63 -11.06
C PRO A 59 13.54 -3.73 -10.22
N GLY A 60 12.25 -3.63 -10.61
CA GLY A 60 11.28 -2.83 -9.89
C GLY A 60 11.11 -3.23 -8.41
N SER A 61 11.36 -4.49 -8.08
CA SER A 61 11.41 -4.97 -6.69
C SER A 61 12.46 -4.25 -5.84
N GLU A 62 13.66 -4.03 -6.39
CA GLU A 62 14.74 -3.32 -5.70
C GLU A 62 14.47 -1.81 -5.65
N VAL A 63 13.86 -1.23 -6.70
CA VAL A 63 13.39 0.15 -6.68
C VAL A 63 12.36 0.36 -5.57
N CYS A 64 11.39 -0.55 -5.44
CA CYS A 64 10.39 -0.49 -4.38
C CYS A 64 11.04 -0.54 -2.99
N ARG A 65 11.99 -1.45 -2.77
CA ARG A 65 12.74 -1.54 -1.51
C ARG A 65 13.47 -0.24 -1.21
N ALA A 66 14.19 0.31 -2.18
CA ALA A 66 14.91 1.57 -2.05
C ALA A 66 13.98 2.76 -1.72
N LEU A 67 12.79 2.81 -2.31
CA LEU A 67 11.77 3.81 -1.98
C LEU A 67 11.24 3.63 -0.55
N ARG A 68 11.05 2.40 -0.08
CA ARG A 68 10.58 2.10 1.28
C ARG A 68 11.58 2.47 2.38
N GLU A 69 12.87 2.43 2.09
CA GLU A 69 13.90 2.93 3.01
C GLU A 69 13.85 4.46 3.18
N ARG A 70 13.29 5.18 2.20
CA ARG A 70 13.25 6.65 2.15
C ARG A 70 11.89 7.23 2.50
N SER A 71 10.81 6.52 2.21
CA SER A 71 9.45 7.06 2.33
C SER A 71 8.37 5.99 2.42
N ASN A 72 7.17 6.43 2.81
CA ASN A 72 5.95 5.63 2.76
C ASN A 72 5.10 5.99 1.52
N VAL A 73 5.70 6.54 0.45
CA VAL A 73 4.97 6.86 -0.77
C VAL A 73 4.19 5.65 -1.29
N PRO A 74 2.92 5.79 -1.64
CA PRO A 74 2.16 4.70 -2.23
C PRO A 74 2.81 4.18 -3.52
N VAL A 75 2.94 2.86 -3.64
CA VAL A 75 3.48 2.17 -4.83
C VAL A 75 2.48 1.17 -5.35
N ILE A 76 2.10 1.30 -6.62
CA ILE A 76 1.34 0.30 -7.36
C ILE A 76 2.29 -0.39 -8.34
N MET A 77 2.43 -1.71 -8.22
CA MET A 77 3.22 -2.49 -9.14
C MET A 77 2.46 -2.75 -10.44
N LEU A 78 3.13 -2.56 -11.57
CA LEU A 78 2.67 -3.00 -12.88
C LEU A 78 3.34 -4.33 -13.20
N THR A 79 2.58 -5.39 -13.49
CA THR A 79 3.13 -6.74 -13.66
C THR A 79 2.58 -7.42 -14.91
N ALA A 80 3.33 -8.34 -15.51
CA ALA A 80 2.84 -9.19 -16.58
C ALA A 80 1.84 -10.24 -16.04
N LYS A 81 0.96 -10.76 -16.91
CA LYS A 81 -0.19 -11.60 -16.56
C LYS A 81 0.14 -12.95 -15.90
N ASP A 82 1.35 -13.45 -16.02
CA ASP A 82 1.68 -14.85 -15.76
C ASP A 82 2.30 -15.16 -14.38
N GLY A 83 2.44 -14.17 -13.51
CA GLY A 83 3.11 -14.33 -12.22
C GLY A 83 2.20 -14.18 -11.01
N GLU A 84 1.47 -15.24 -10.58
CA GLU A 84 0.94 -15.25 -9.21
C GLU A 84 2.04 -15.03 -8.18
N ILE A 85 3.24 -15.53 -8.47
CA ILE A 85 4.45 -15.34 -7.68
C ILE A 85 4.88 -13.87 -7.69
N ASP A 86 4.87 -13.20 -8.85
CA ASP A 86 5.30 -11.79 -8.98
C ASP A 86 4.37 -10.83 -8.22
N LYS A 87 3.07 -11.13 -8.16
CA LYS A 87 2.08 -10.36 -7.40
C LYS A 87 2.34 -10.43 -5.90
N VAL A 88 2.55 -11.64 -5.38
CA VAL A 88 2.84 -11.86 -3.96
C VAL A 88 4.19 -11.26 -3.60
N VAL A 89 5.22 -11.46 -4.43
CA VAL A 89 6.55 -10.89 -4.23
C VAL A 89 6.52 -9.35 -4.23
N GLY A 90 5.85 -8.73 -5.20
CA GLY A 90 5.72 -7.27 -5.26
C GLY A 90 5.06 -6.69 -4.02
N LEU A 91 3.97 -7.30 -3.56
CA LEU A 91 3.30 -6.89 -2.32
C LEU A 91 4.18 -7.19 -1.09
N GLU A 92 4.85 -8.33 -0.99
CA GLU A 92 5.77 -8.64 0.12
C GLU A 92 6.94 -7.67 0.22
N LEU A 93 7.36 -7.06 -0.89
CA LEU A 93 8.44 -6.06 -0.93
C LEU A 93 8.00 -4.64 -0.55
N GLY A 94 6.73 -4.41 -0.31
CA GLY A 94 6.29 -3.11 0.16
C GLY A 94 5.29 -2.38 -0.73
N ALA A 95 4.89 -2.90 -1.87
CA ALA A 95 3.85 -2.29 -2.69
C ALA A 95 2.50 -2.25 -1.95
N ASP A 96 1.69 -1.24 -2.24
CA ASP A 96 0.36 -1.05 -1.67
C ASP A 96 -0.73 -1.75 -2.49
N ASP A 97 -0.51 -1.89 -3.79
CA ASP A 97 -1.38 -2.64 -4.71
C ASP A 97 -0.57 -3.09 -5.94
N TYR A 98 -1.20 -3.88 -6.81
CA TYR A 98 -0.65 -4.28 -8.11
C TYR A 98 -1.71 -4.28 -9.20
N VAL A 99 -1.27 -4.10 -10.44
CA VAL A 99 -2.13 -4.15 -11.64
C VAL A 99 -1.46 -5.02 -12.68
N THR A 100 -2.19 -5.98 -13.23
CA THR A 100 -1.65 -6.88 -14.26
C THR A 100 -1.86 -6.31 -15.66
N LYS A 101 -0.79 -6.28 -16.45
CA LYS A 101 -0.82 -5.93 -17.88
C LYS A 101 -1.42 -7.10 -18.69
N PRO A 102 -2.31 -6.84 -19.68
CA PRO A 102 -2.90 -5.56 -20.02
C PRO A 102 -4.03 -5.17 -19.04
N PHE A 103 -4.11 -3.90 -18.68
CA PHE A 103 -5.17 -3.33 -17.85
C PHE A 103 -5.94 -2.24 -18.57
N SER A 104 -7.16 -1.97 -18.12
CA SER A 104 -7.91 -0.82 -18.60
C SER A 104 -7.50 0.46 -17.88
N SER A 105 -7.51 1.59 -18.59
CA SER A 105 -7.29 2.91 -18.00
C SER A 105 -8.21 3.16 -16.79
N ARG A 106 -9.47 2.73 -16.90
CA ARG A 106 -10.47 2.88 -15.85
C ARG A 106 -10.11 2.09 -14.58
N GLU A 107 -9.63 0.87 -14.75
CA GLU A 107 -9.16 0.03 -13.65
C GLU A 107 -7.97 0.67 -12.93
N LEU A 108 -6.93 1.07 -13.68
CA LEU A 108 -5.75 1.69 -13.09
C LEU A 108 -6.09 2.97 -12.32
N VAL A 109 -6.88 3.87 -12.91
CA VAL A 109 -7.29 5.13 -12.25
C VAL A 109 -8.11 4.86 -11.00
N ALA A 110 -9.02 3.87 -11.03
CA ALA A 110 -9.79 3.48 -9.85
C ALA A 110 -8.89 3.00 -8.71
N ARG A 111 -7.88 2.17 -9.01
CA ARG A 111 -6.90 1.69 -8.02
C ARG A 111 -6.00 2.82 -7.50
N MET A 112 -5.52 3.71 -8.39
CA MET A 112 -4.75 4.88 -7.99
C MET A 112 -5.54 5.76 -7.01
N ARG A 113 -6.80 6.06 -7.31
CA ARG A 113 -7.68 6.83 -6.42
C ARG A 113 -7.95 6.10 -5.11
N ALA A 114 -8.11 4.78 -5.13
CA ALA A 114 -8.28 3.97 -3.94
C ALA A 114 -7.04 4.00 -3.03
N VAL A 115 -5.85 3.95 -3.62
CA VAL A 115 -4.58 4.01 -2.87
C VAL A 115 -4.29 5.44 -2.36
N LEU A 116 -4.66 6.48 -3.14
CA LEU A 116 -4.44 7.88 -2.80
C LEU A 116 -5.48 8.46 -1.83
N ARG A 117 -6.62 7.78 -1.63
CA ARG A 117 -7.68 8.28 -0.77
C ARG A 117 -7.20 8.40 0.67
N ARG A 118 -6.87 9.62 1.09
CA ARG A 118 -6.67 9.95 2.49
C ARG A 118 -8.06 10.00 3.14
N ARG A 119 -8.25 9.29 4.25
CA ARG A 119 -9.45 9.44 5.07
C ARG A 119 -9.48 10.85 5.67
N GLY A 120 -10.11 11.78 4.96
CA GLY A 120 -10.33 13.15 5.39
C GLY A 120 -11.80 13.56 5.39
N ASP A 121 -12.68 12.76 4.81
CA ASP A 121 -14.09 13.14 4.63
C ASP A 121 -15.03 12.09 5.25
N GLY A 122 -15.15 12.04 6.58
CA GLY A 122 -16.32 11.42 7.14
C GLY A 122 -16.20 10.43 8.29
N ASP A 123 -15.23 10.55 9.18
CA ASP A 123 -15.34 9.84 10.47
C ASP A 123 -15.27 10.85 11.63
N GLU A 124 -16.14 10.64 12.63
CA GLU A 124 -16.32 11.45 13.82
C GLU A 124 -15.00 11.81 14.52
N PRO A 125 -14.92 12.91 15.31
CA PRO A 125 -13.76 13.27 16.09
C PRO A 125 -13.49 12.22 17.17
N GLY A 126 -12.93 11.10 16.76
CA GLY A 126 -12.40 10.07 17.64
C GLY A 126 -10.96 10.42 18.00
N THR A 127 -10.53 9.99 19.17
CA THR A 127 -9.18 10.15 19.71
C THR A 127 -8.12 9.97 18.61
N SER A 128 -7.29 11.01 18.41
CA SER A 128 -6.20 10.97 17.43
C SER A 128 -5.13 9.92 17.75
N VAL A 129 -5.11 9.44 19.00
CA VAL A 129 -4.18 8.43 19.47
C VAL A 129 -4.96 7.14 19.83
N LEU A 130 -4.59 6.05 19.18
CA LEU A 130 -5.11 4.72 19.42
C LEU A 130 -4.05 3.90 20.15
N GLU A 131 -4.43 3.25 21.24
CA GLU A 131 -3.53 2.39 22.00
C GLU A 131 -4.20 1.03 22.26
N SER A 132 -3.46 -0.04 22.00
CA SER A 132 -3.90 -1.39 22.34
C SER A 132 -2.68 -2.31 22.48
N GLY A 133 -2.48 -2.84 23.68
CA GLY A 133 -1.32 -3.65 24.01
C GLY A 133 0.00 -2.90 23.77
N PRO A 134 0.94 -3.48 22.99
CA PRO A 134 2.23 -2.85 22.74
C PRO A 134 2.16 -1.78 21.64
N VAL A 135 1.01 -1.61 20.99
CA VAL A 135 0.85 -0.74 19.82
C VAL A 135 0.24 0.60 20.25
N ARG A 136 0.91 1.69 19.90
CA ARG A 136 0.41 3.05 19.98
C ARG A 136 0.49 3.70 18.60
N MET A 137 -0.60 4.30 18.16
CA MET A 137 -0.74 4.91 16.86
C MET A 137 -1.28 6.33 17.01
N ASP A 138 -0.51 7.31 16.57
CA ASP A 138 -0.94 8.71 16.41
C ASP A 138 -1.38 8.91 14.96
N VAL A 139 -2.68 8.98 14.77
CA VAL A 139 -3.29 9.04 13.43
C VAL A 139 -3.01 10.39 12.77
N GLU A 140 -3.03 11.49 13.51
CA GLU A 140 -2.79 12.84 12.97
C GLU A 140 -1.34 13.02 12.54
N ARG A 141 -0.40 12.52 13.34
CA ARG A 141 1.04 12.60 13.04
C ARG A 141 1.55 11.51 12.13
N HIS A 142 0.71 10.53 11.83
CA HIS A 142 1.08 9.36 11.03
C HIS A 142 2.26 8.57 11.63
N VAL A 143 2.26 8.42 12.96
CA VAL A 143 3.31 7.75 13.71
C VAL A 143 2.76 6.50 14.40
N VAL A 144 3.50 5.41 14.28
CA VAL A 144 3.21 4.15 15.00
C VAL A 144 4.42 3.78 15.84
N THR A 145 4.17 3.40 17.09
CA THR A 145 5.18 2.81 17.97
C THR A 145 4.72 1.45 18.44
N VAL A 146 5.65 0.52 18.51
CA VAL A 146 5.43 -0.84 19.02
C VAL A 146 6.47 -1.08 20.13
N ARG A 147 6.04 -1.38 21.35
CA ARG A 147 6.93 -1.50 22.51
C ARG A 147 7.86 -0.29 22.70
N SER A 148 7.33 0.91 22.42
CA SER A 148 8.03 2.21 22.48
C SER A 148 9.06 2.45 21.37
N GLU A 149 9.22 1.54 20.41
CA GLU A 149 10.04 1.73 19.22
C GLU A 149 9.19 2.20 18.04
N GLN A 150 9.65 3.22 17.32
CA GLN A 150 8.94 3.72 16.15
C GLN A 150 9.05 2.73 15.00
N VAL A 151 7.90 2.43 14.37
CA VAL A 151 7.79 1.51 13.24
C VAL A 151 7.25 2.24 12.03
N GLN A 152 7.95 2.15 10.90
CA GLN A 152 7.47 2.72 9.64
C GLN A 152 6.49 1.77 8.96
N LEU A 153 5.30 2.30 8.68
CA LEU A 153 4.25 1.59 7.94
C LEU A 153 3.97 2.31 6.62
N PRO A 154 4.01 1.62 5.46
CA PRO A 154 3.42 2.11 4.22
C PRO A 154 1.95 2.49 4.42
N LEU A 155 1.43 3.36 3.54
CA LEU A 155 0.10 3.96 3.73
C LEU A 155 -0.99 2.91 3.99
N LYS A 156 -1.05 1.83 3.19
CA LYS A 156 -2.12 0.81 3.34
C LYS A 156 -1.94 -0.08 4.56
N GLU A 157 -0.72 -0.29 5.03
CA GLU A 157 -0.50 -0.95 6.33
C GLU A 157 -0.94 -0.07 7.49
N PHE A 158 -0.66 1.24 7.40
CA PHE A 158 -1.09 2.22 8.41
C PHE A 158 -2.61 2.26 8.50
N GLU A 159 -3.31 2.44 7.38
CA GLU A 159 -4.78 2.46 7.32
C GLU A 159 -5.41 1.14 7.80
N LEU A 160 -4.81 0.00 7.43
CA LEU A 160 -5.29 -1.30 7.89
C LEU A 160 -5.14 -1.46 9.41
N LEU A 161 -4.01 -1.04 9.97
CA LEU A 161 -3.79 -1.06 11.41
C LEU A 161 -4.77 -0.14 12.14
N GLU A 162 -5.01 1.07 11.61
CA GLU A 162 -5.99 2.00 12.17
C GLU A 162 -7.39 1.38 12.22
N VAL A 163 -7.85 0.79 11.09
CA VAL A 163 -9.15 0.13 11.04
C VAL A 163 -9.26 -0.98 12.08
N LEU A 164 -8.22 -1.77 12.23
CA LEU A 164 -8.18 -2.88 13.19
C LEU A 164 -8.19 -2.37 14.64
N LEU A 165 -7.39 -1.34 14.96
CA LEU A 165 -7.32 -0.76 16.31
C LEU A 165 -8.65 -0.08 16.71
N ARG A 166 -9.28 0.69 15.81
CA ARG A 166 -10.60 1.30 16.07
C ARG A 166 -11.71 0.28 16.30
N ASN A 167 -11.50 -0.95 15.87
CA ASN A 167 -12.44 -2.06 16.05
C ASN A 167 -11.84 -3.18 16.91
N ALA A 168 -10.91 -2.87 17.82
CA ALA A 168 -10.28 -3.85 18.68
C ALA A 168 -11.32 -4.70 19.42
N GLY A 169 -11.07 -6.01 19.51
CA GLY A 169 -12.00 -7.00 20.08
C GLY A 169 -13.13 -7.45 19.14
N ARG A 170 -13.30 -6.82 17.97
CA ARG A 170 -14.35 -7.18 16.99
C ARG A 170 -13.75 -7.86 15.77
N VAL A 171 -14.45 -8.87 15.27
CA VAL A 171 -14.11 -9.51 14.00
C VAL A 171 -14.55 -8.60 12.85
N LEU A 172 -13.63 -8.26 11.96
CA LEU A 172 -13.92 -7.60 10.70
C LEU A 172 -13.81 -8.61 9.57
N THR A 173 -14.84 -8.66 8.72
CA THR A 173 -14.80 -9.53 7.54
C THR A 173 -13.76 -9.03 6.53
N ARG A 174 -13.28 -9.93 5.67
CA ARG A 174 -12.33 -9.58 4.59
C ARG A 174 -12.88 -8.45 3.73
N MET A 175 -14.15 -8.52 3.35
CA MET A 175 -14.82 -7.49 2.55
C MET A 175 -14.85 -6.14 3.29
N GLN A 176 -15.23 -6.12 4.57
CA GLN A 176 -15.23 -4.89 5.38
C GLN A 176 -13.84 -4.24 5.48
N LEU A 177 -12.78 -5.05 5.59
CA LEU A 177 -11.41 -4.54 5.61
C LEU A 177 -11.01 -3.98 4.24
N ILE A 178 -11.32 -4.69 3.16
CA ILE A 178 -11.07 -4.22 1.79
C ILE A 178 -11.81 -2.90 1.54
N ASP A 179 -13.12 -2.85 1.81
CA ASP A 179 -13.94 -1.66 1.58
C ASP A 179 -13.42 -0.44 2.37
N ARG A 180 -12.99 -0.67 3.60
CA ARG A 180 -12.52 0.42 4.46
C ARG A 180 -11.13 0.92 4.11
N VAL A 181 -10.23 0.06 3.65
CA VAL A 181 -8.82 0.39 3.36
C VAL A 181 -8.61 0.74 1.89
N TRP A 182 -9.22 -0.01 0.96
CA TRP A 182 -9.10 0.21 -0.48
C TRP A 182 -10.33 0.86 -1.10
N GLY A 183 -11.48 0.75 -0.44
CA GLY A 183 -12.76 1.34 -0.86
C GLY A 183 -13.72 0.34 -1.49
N ALA A 184 -15.02 0.70 -1.48
CA ALA A 184 -16.09 -0.15 -2.01
C ALA A 184 -15.94 -0.46 -3.51
N ASP A 185 -15.29 0.44 -4.26
CA ASP A 185 -15.05 0.26 -5.71
C ASP A 185 -13.75 -0.50 -6.01
N TYR A 186 -13.11 -1.10 -5.01
CA TYR A 186 -11.87 -1.85 -5.21
C TYR A 186 -12.13 -3.13 -6.00
N VAL A 187 -11.53 -3.23 -7.18
CA VAL A 187 -11.64 -4.38 -8.10
C VAL A 187 -10.46 -5.36 -8.03
N GLY A 188 -9.62 -5.23 -7.00
CA GLY A 188 -8.43 -6.06 -6.79
C GLY A 188 -8.73 -7.41 -6.14
N ASP A 189 -7.69 -8.27 -6.09
CA ASP A 189 -7.76 -9.57 -5.42
C ASP A 189 -7.77 -9.37 -3.89
N THR A 190 -8.61 -10.13 -3.20
CA THR A 190 -8.64 -10.15 -1.73
C THR A 190 -7.35 -10.70 -1.11
N LYS A 191 -6.49 -11.37 -1.89
CA LYS A 191 -5.14 -11.80 -1.46
C LYS A 191 -4.26 -10.60 -1.06
N THR A 192 -4.50 -9.41 -1.62
CA THR A 192 -3.84 -8.16 -1.20
C THR A 192 -3.96 -7.94 0.29
N LEU A 193 -5.13 -8.16 0.88
CA LEU A 193 -5.34 -8.05 2.33
C LEU A 193 -4.43 -9.00 3.12
N ASP A 194 -4.32 -10.26 2.69
CA ASP A 194 -3.53 -11.27 3.41
C ASP A 194 -2.04 -10.91 3.45
N VAL A 195 -1.53 -10.37 2.36
CA VAL A 195 -0.15 -9.91 2.29
C VAL A 195 0.09 -8.73 3.24
N HIS A 196 -0.80 -7.75 3.26
CA HIS A 196 -0.69 -6.62 4.18
C HIS A 196 -0.81 -7.04 5.65
N VAL A 197 -1.70 -7.99 5.97
CA VAL A 197 -1.77 -8.58 7.32
C VAL A 197 -0.48 -9.30 7.68
N LYS A 198 0.09 -10.09 6.77
CA LYS A 198 1.38 -10.77 6.99
C LYS A 198 2.50 -9.77 7.29
N ARG A 199 2.58 -8.67 6.54
CA ARG A 199 3.58 -7.62 6.73
C ARG A 199 3.38 -6.86 8.04
N LEU A 200 2.14 -6.53 8.39
CA LEU A 200 1.83 -5.92 9.69
C LEU A 200 2.26 -6.83 10.83
N ARG A 201 1.93 -8.11 10.77
CA ARG A 201 2.37 -9.08 11.79
C ARG A 201 3.89 -9.10 11.94
N ALA A 202 4.63 -9.09 10.84
CA ALA A 202 6.10 -9.04 10.88
C ALA A 202 6.65 -7.80 11.62
N LYS A 203 5.87 -6.72 11.69
CA LYS A 203 6.29 -5.45 12.32
C LYS A 203 5.78 -5.28 13.76
N ILE A 204 4.61 -5.83 14.09
CA ILE A 204 3.95 -5.56 15.38
C ILE A 204 3.92 -6.76 16.33
N GLU A 205 3.95 -7.98 15.81
CA GLU A 205 3.93 -9.18 16.64
C GLU A 205 5.32 -9.50 17.21
N ALA A 206 5.35 -10.18 18.34
CA ALA A 206 6.61 -10.75 18.85
C ALA A 206 7.01 -11.99 18.05
N ASP A 207 6.02 -12.80 17.67
CA ASP A 207 6.16 -13.94 16.77
C ASP A 207 5.09 -13.87 15.67
N PRO A 208 5.46 -13.50 14.43
CA PRO A 208 4.51 -13.42 13.31
C PRO A 208 3.84 -14.75 12.96
N ALA A 209 4.46 -15.89 13.29
CA ALA A 209 3.92 -17.22 13.01
C ALA A 209 2.83 -17.60 14.02
N SER A 210 2.91 -17.04 15.24
CA SER A 210 1.93 -17.22 16.31
C SER A 210 1.38 -15.86 16.79
N PRO A 211 0.60 -15.16 15.94
CA PRO A 211 0.19 -13.78 16.19
C PRO A 211 -0.76 -13.68 17.38
N ALA A 212 -0.44 -12.80 18.33
CA ALA A 212 -1.24 -12.54 19.51
C ALA A 212 -2.23 -11.36 19.32
N HIS A 213 -1.88 -10.40 18.48
CA HIS A 213 -2.68 -9.18 18.29
C HIS A 213 -3.54 -9.21 17.03
N ILE A 214 -2.98 -9.48 15.86
CA ILE A 214 -3.78 -9.61 14.63
C ILE A 214 -4.14 -11.07 14.43
N VAL A 215 -5.29 -11.49 14.96
CA VAL A 215 -5.74 -12.88 14.94
C VAL A 215 -6.56 -13.16 13.69
N THR A 216 -6.31 -14.33 13.06
CA THR A 216 -7.15 -14.82 11.95
C THR A 216 -8.37 -15.53 12.49
N VAL A 217 -9.56 -15.08 12.11
CA VAL A 217 -10.81 -15.80 12.36
C VAL A 217 -11.18 -16.54 11.08
N ARG A 218 -10.93 -17.87 11.09
CA ARG A 218 -11.06 -18.72 9.90
C ARG A 218 -12.45 -18.61 9.28
N GLY A 219 -12.48 -18.45 7.95
CA GLY A 219 -13.71 -18.32 7.17
C GLY A 219 -14.40 -16.95 7.28
N LEU A 220 -13.94 -16.03 8.14
CA LEU A 220 -14.54 -14.70 8.34
C LEU A 220 -13.59 -13.58 7.96
N GLY A 221 -12.46 -13.44 8.64
CA GLY A 221 -11.56 -12.32 8.43
C GLY A 221 -10.52 -12.19 9.54
N TYR A 222 -10.34 -10.97 10.05
CA TYR A 222 -9.32 -10.65 11.04
C TYR A 222 -9.90 -9.87 12.22
N LYS A 223 -9.23 -9.99 13.36
CA LYS A 223 -9.55 -9.27 14.59
C LYS A 223 -8.25 -8.74 15.21
N PHE A 224 -8.27 -7.53 15.73
CA PHE A 224 -7.23 -7.08 16.65
C PHE A 224 -7.64 -7.49 18.08
N GLU A 225 -6.83 -8.33 18.71
CA GLU A 225 -7.05 -8.74 20.09
C GLU A 225 -6.42 -7.69 21.02
N PRO A 226 -7.20 -6.97 21.84
CA PRO A 226 -6.63 -6.10 22.85
C PRO A 226 -5.83 -6.96 23.85
N ALA A 227 -4.66 -6.45 24.27
CA ALA A 227 -3.95 -7.09 25.38
C ALA A 227 -4.86 -7.03 26.63
N GLY A 228 -5.10 -8.17 27.25
CA GLY A 228 -5.82 -8.27 28.50
C GLY A 228 -5.06 -7.64 29.66
#